data_eb41ef153dbb3d9e2ee0b490fcb1180f
#
_entry.id   eb41ef153dbb3d9e2ee0b490fcb1180f
#
_cell.length_a   1.000
_cell.length_b   1.000
_cell.length_c   1.000
_cell.angle_alpha   90.00
_cell.angle_beta   90.00
_cell.angle_gamma   90.00
#
_symmetry.space_group_name_H-M   'P 1'
#
loop_
_entity.id
_entity.type
_entity.pdbx_description
1 polymer ?
#
loop_
_entity_poly.entity_id
_entity_poly.type
_entity_poly.pdbx_seq_one_letter_code
_entity_poly.pdbx_strand_id
1 'polypeptide(L)'
;MVRENGVPEVLLVHRPQYDDWSFPKGKAHEGESDEDCARREVGEETGLECVLGVRLPPVFYESRGRPKRVSYWLMEPRGGEFTPHREVDRIEWLDLDEAGERLSYDHDRDLLAAVTELL
;
A
#
# COMPACT_ATOMS: atom_id res chain seq x y z
N MET A 1 -3.34 3.48 -1.04
CA MET A 1 -4.47 3.98 -1.86
C MET A 1 -5.59 4.42 -0.95
N VAL A 2 -6.19 5.56 -1.22
CA VAL A 2 -7.23 6.16 -0.38
C VAL A 2 -8.46 6.44 -1.23
N ARG A 3 -9.65 6.18 -0.69
CA ARG A 3 -10.92 6.56 -1.31
C ARG A 3 -11.86 7.14 -0.25
N GLU A 4 -12.83 7.93 -0.69
CA GLU A 4 -13.92 8.41 0.15
C GLU A 4 -15.16 7.53 -0.07
N ASN A 5 -15.73 7.03 1.01
CA ASN A 5 -16.96 6.23 0.99
C ASN A 5 -17.79 6.62 2.22
N GLY A 6 -18.15 7.92 2.31
CA GLY A 6 -18.76 8.49 3.50
C GLY A 6 -17.73 8.84 4.57
N VAL A 7 -16.69 8.01 4.71
CA VAL A 7 -15.49 8.24 5.52
C VAL A 7 -14.27 7.87 4.70
N PRO A 8 -13.08 8.39 5.03
CA PRO A 8 -11.86 7.96 4.34
C PRO A 8 -11.56 6.49 4.58
N GLU A 9 -11.21 5.77 3.51
CA GLU A 9 -10.81 4.37 3.57
C GLU A 9 -9.47 4.18 2.88
N VAL A 10 -8.66 3.28 3.41
CA VAL A 10 -7.38 2.88 2.81
C VAL A 10 -7.44 1.42 2.38
N LEU A 11 -6.65 1.09 1.35
CA LEU A 11 -6.58 -0.25 0.79
C LEU A 11 -5.44 -1.04 1.43
N LEU A 12 -5.78 -2.20 1.99
CA LEU A 12 -4.80 -3.16 2.49
C LEU A 12 -4.83 -4.42 1.63
N VAL A 13 -3.68 -5.09 1.52
CA VAL A 13 -3.54 -6.38 0.85
C VAL A 13 -3.18 -7.46 1.86
N HIS A 14 -3.72 -8.65 1.64
CA HIS A 14 -3.36 -9.85 2.40
C HIS A 14 -2.45 -10.75 1.56
N ARG A 15 -1.31 -11.14 2.12
CA ARG A 15 -0.35 -12.01 1.47
C ARG A 15 -0.44 -13.41 2.08
N PRO A 16 -0.97 -14.41 1.35
CA PRO A 16 -1.20 -15.74 1.92
C PRO A 16 0.08 -16.44 2.36
N GLN A 17 1.20 -16.21 1.68
CA GLN A 17 2.49 -16.81 2.01
C GLN A 17 2.97 -16.40 3.41
N TYR A 18 2.68 -15.18 3.85
CA TYR A 18 3.11 -14.63 5.12
C TYR A 18 1.96 -14.48 6.12
N ASP A 19 0.72 -14.69 5.67
CA ASP A 19 -0.49 -14.46 6.46
C ASP A 19 -0.46 -13.08 7.14
N ASP A 20 -0.17 -12.05 6.36
CA ASP A 20 -0.09 -10.69 6.87
C ASP A 20 -0.91 -9.70 6.05
N TRP A 21 -1.17 -8.55 6.65
CA TRP A 21 -1.83 -7.41 6.03
C TRP A 21 -0.87 -6.24 5.97
N SER A 22 -0.77 -5.63 4.81
CA SER A 22 0.12 -4.49 4.59
C SER A 22 -0.43 -3.55 3.52
N PHE A 23 0.20 -2.38 3.38
CA PHE A 23 -0.01 -1.55 2.20
C PHE A 23 0.68 -2.19 0.99
N PRO A 24 0.09 -2.03 -0.23
CA PRO A 24 0.74 -2.53 -1.45
C PRO A 24 2.11 -1.89 -1.63
N LYS A 25 3.11 -2.70 -1.97
CA LYS A 25 4.48 -2.24 -2.20
C LYS A 25 5.26 -3.28 -3.00
N GLY A 26 6.42 -2.88 -3.48
CA GLY A 26 7.34 -3.79 -4.13
C GLY A 26 8.65 -3.08 -4.48
N LYS A 27 9.52 -3.80 -5.19
CA LYS A 27 10.86 -3.32 -5.54
C LYS A 27 10.88 -2.71 -6.92
N ALA A 28 11.63 -1.61 -7.08
CA ALA A 28 11.88 -1.02 -8.39
C ALA A 28 12.70 -1.97 -9.26
N HIS A 29 12.35 -2.03 -10.54
CA HIS A 29 13.17 -2.68 -11.55
C HIS A 29 14.31 -1.73 -11.93
N GLU A 30 15.39 -2.29 -12.49
CA GLU A 30 16.50 -1.50 -12.96
C GLU A 30 16.03 -0.44 -13.96
N GLY A 31 16.42 0.82 -13.71
CA GLY A 31 16.01 1.95 -14.55
C GLY A 31 14.61 2.48 -14.33
N GLU A 32 13.84 1.86 -13.44
CA GLU A 32 12.47 2.27 -13.14
C GLU A 32 12.47 3.41 -12.10
N SER A 33 11.67 4.46 -12.34
CA SER A 33 11.49 5.50 -11.33
C SER A 33 10.66 4.98 -10.15
N ASP A 34 10.78 5.65 -8.99
CA ASP A 34 9.99 5.30 -7.82
C ASP A 34 8.48 5.43 -8.09
N GLU A 35 8.07 6.45 -8.86
CA GLU A 35 6.67 6.66 -9.23
C GLU A 35 6.14 5.53 -10.10
N ASP A 36 6.90 5.12 -11.11
CA ASP A 36 6.50 4.02 -12.00
C ASP A 36 6.47 2.70 -11.25
N CYS A 37 7.43 2.49 -10.35
CA CYS A 37 7.45 1.33 -9.47
C CYS A 37 6.16 1.27 -8.62
N ALA A 38 5.79 2.38 -8.00
CA ALA A 38 4.61 2.42 -7.15
C ALA A 38 3.34 2.08 -7.93
N ARG A 39 3.15 2.66 -9.12
CA ARG A 39 2.00 2.35 -9.98
C ARG A 39 1.99 0.90 -10.42
N ARG A 40 3.14 0.38 -10.83
CA ARG A 40 3.26 -1.00 -11.31
C ARG A 40 2.95 -1.99 -10.19
N GLU A 41 3.53 -1.80 -9.00
CA GLU A 41 3.31 -2.71 -7.88
C GLU A 41 1.86 -2.70 -7.40
N VAL A 42 1.23 -1.54 -7.34
CA VAL A 42 -0.21 -1.45 -7.03
C VAL A 42 -1.03 -2.19 -8.08
N GLY A 43 -0.71 -2.01 -9.36
CA GLY A 43 -1.40 -2.70 -10.44
C GLY A 43 -1.23 -4.21 -10.38
N GLU A 44 0.00 -4.69 -10.15
CA GLU A 44 0.29 -6.13 -10.04
C GLU A 44 -0.40 -6.77 -8.83
N GLU A 45 -0.38 -6.11 -7.69
CA GLU A 45 -0.94 -6.66 -6.45
C GLU A 45 -2.45 -6.53 -6.37
N THR A 46 -3.03 -5.44 -6.85
CA THR A 46 -4.45 -5.15 -6.66
C THR A 46 -5.29 -5.15 -7.93
N GLY A 47 -4.66 -5.09 -9.10
CA GLY A 47 -5.39 -4.96 -10.38
C GLY A 47 -6.00 -3.57 -10.58
N LEU A 48 -5.77 -2.63 -9.68
CA LEU A 48 -6.35 -1.31 -9.77
C LEU A 48 -5.42 -0.32 -10.43
N GLU A 49 -5.99 0.55 -11.27
CA GLU A 49 -5.30 1.71 -11.81
C GLU A 49 -5.42 2.85 -10.81
N CYS A 50 -4.35 3.61 -10.64
CA CYS A 50 -4.33 4.70 -9.68
C CYS A 50 -3.69 5.97 -10.23
N VAL A 51 -4.04 7.10 -9.62
CA VAL A 51 -3.41 8.38 -9.85
C VAL A 51 -2.57 8.72 -8.62
N LEU A 52 -1.30 9.06 -8.84
CA LEU A 52 -0.41 9.47 -7.77
C LEU A 52 -0.77 10.88 -7.29
N GLY A 53 -0.85 11.05 -5.99
CA GLY A 53 -1.01 12.34 -5.35
C GLY A 53 0.27 12.76 -4.61
N VAL A 54 0.12 13.25 -3.41
CA VAL A 54 1.21 13.74 -2.58
C VAL A 54 2.15 12.60 -2.18
N ARG A 55 3.47 12.84 -2.25
CA ARG A 55 4.47 11.91 -1.76
C ARG A 55 4.45 11.89 -0.23
N LEU A 56 4.43 10.68 0.34
CA LEU A 56 4.48 10.47 1.77
C LEU A 56 5.92 10.37 2.27
N PRO A 57 6.17 10.54 3.58
CA PRO A 57 7.48 10.26 4.14
C PRO A 57 7.89 8.81 3.84
N PRO A 58 9.16 8.56 3.48
CA PRO A 58 9.62 7.20 3.23
C PRO A 58 9.57 6.35 4.49
N VAL A 59 9.35 5.05 4.31
CA VAL A 59 9.33 4.08 5.39
C VAL A 59 10.65 3.30 5.38
N PHE A 60 11.27 3.16 6.55
CA PHE A 60 12.50 2.41 6.73
C PHE A 60 12.25 1.22 7.64
N TYR A 61 12.74 0.05 7.26
CA TYR A 61 12.66 -1.15 8.08
C TYR A 61 13.78 -2.12 7.70
N GLU A 62 13.96 -3.16 8.51
CA GLU A 62 14.91 -4.21 8.20
C GLU A 62 14.19 -5.45 7.71
N SER A 63 14.75 -6.10 6.70
CA SER A 63 14.29 -7.39 6.20
C SER A 63 15.50 -8.28 5.99
N ARG A 64 15.54 -9.41 6.68
CA ARG A 64 16.64 -10.38 6.62
C ARG A 64 18.00 -9.73 6.91
N GLY A 65 18.05 -8.85 7.91
CA GLY A 65 19.25 -8.14 8.31
C GLY A 65 19.71 -7.03 7.39
N ARG A 66 18.92 -6.69 6.36
CA ARG A 66 19.24 -5.62 5.41
C ARG A 66 18.29 -4.44 5.60
N PRO A 67 18.82 -3.19 5.60
CA PRO A 67 17.96 -2.02 5.63
C PRO A 67 17.17 -1.89 4.33
N LYS A 68 15.90 -1.52 4.45
CA LYS A 68 15.00 -1.28 3.32
C LYS A 68 14.41 0.12 3.43
N ARG A 69 14.25 0.76 2.29
CA ARG A 69 13.57 2.02 2.15
C ARG A 69 12.47 1.86 1.12
N VAL A 70 11.25 2.23 1.49
CA VAL A 70 10.12 2.18 0.57
C VAL A 70 9.51 3.57 0.47
N SER A 71 9.31 4.04 -0.76
CA SER A 71 8.65 5.31 -1.05
C SER A 71 7.16 5.06 -1.31
N TYR A 72 6.33 5.90 -0.71
CA TYR A 72 4.88 5.82 -0.85
C TYR A 72 4.29 7.14 -1.31
N TRP A 73 3.13 7.06 -1.93
CA TRP A 73 2.32 8.20 -2.34
C TRP A 73 0.88 8.00 -1.93
N LEU A 74 0.17 9.09 -1.66
CA LEU A 74 -1.28 9.03 -1.64
C LEU A 74 -1.74 8.75 -3.07
N MET A 75 -2.60 7.76 -3.23
CA MET A 75 -3.10 7.35 -4.54
C MET A 75 -4.62 7.29 -4.52
N GLU A 76 -5.24 7.67 -5.63
CA GLU A 76 -6.68 7.51 -5.82
C GLU A 76 -6.94 6.43 -6.86
N PRO A 77 -7.88 5.50 -6.59
CA PRO A 77 -8.26 4.50 -7.58
C PRO A 77 -9.04 5.15 -8.72
N ARG A 78 -8.77 4.72 -9.96
CA ARG A 78 -9.44 5.21 -11.16
C ARG A 78 -10.20 4.13 -11.92
N GLY A 79 -9.89 2.88 -11.68
CA GLY A 79 -10.52 1.77 -12.37
C GLY A 79 -9.76 0.49 -12.10
N GLY A 80 -10.07 -0.53 -12.86
CA GLY A 80 -9.49 -1.83 -12.70
C GLY A 80 -10.30 -2.72 -11.77
N GLU A 81 -9.86 -3.96 -11.64
CA GLU A 81 -10.58 -4.96 -10.87
C GLU A 81 -9.57 -5.92 -10.23
N PHE A 82 -9.81 -6.22 -8.95
CA PHE A 82 -8.97 -7.18 -8.24
C PHE A 82 -9.34 -8.62 -8.60
N THR A 83 -8.34 -9.42 -8.90
CA THR A 83 -8.48 -10.87 -9.02
C THR A 83 -7.45 -11.52 -8.08
N PRO A 84 -7.88 -12.42 -7.19
CA PRO A 84 -6.94 -13.11 -6.29
C PRO A 84 -5.84 -13.84 -7.07
N HIS A 85 -4.62 -13.78 -6.56
CA HIS A 85 -3.47 -14.45 -7.16
C HIS A 85 -2.52 -14.92 -6.06
N ARG A 86 -1.41 -15.56 -6.46
CA ARG A 86 -0.51 -16.23 -5.53
C ARG A 86 0.13 -15.30 -4.50
N GLU A 87 0.42 -14.06 -4.87
CA GLU A 87 1.07 -13.10 -3.97
C GLU A 87 0.08 -12.36 -3.07
N VAL A 88 -1.12 -12.08 -3.58
CA VAL A 88 -2.19 -11.39 -2.85
C VAL A 88 -3.51 -12.11 -3.10
N ASP A 89 -4.09 -12.66 -2.06
CA ASP A 89 -5.35 -13.41 -2.18
C ASP A 89 -6.58 -12.57 -1.82
N ARG A 90 -6.41 -11.47 -1.08
CA ARG A 90 -7.50 -10.58 -0.69
C ARG A 90 -7.04 -9.13 -0.63
N ILE A 91 -7.95 -8.23 -0.95
CA ILE A 91 -7.80 -6.81 -0.66
C ILE A 91 -9.00 -6.37 0.17
N GLU A 92 -8.80 -5.37 1.02
CA GLU A 92 -9.89 -4.77 1.77
C GLU A 92 -9.71 -3.26 1.86
N TRP A 93 -10.84 -2.55 1.68
CA TRP A 93 -10.93 -1.13 1.95
C TRP A 93 -11.42 -0.97 3.39
N LEU A 94 -10.61 -0.36 4.23
CA LEU A 94 -10.90 -0.20 5.65
C LEU A 94 -10.84 1.26 6.04
N ASP A 95 -11.69 1.67 7.00
CA ASP A 95 -11.53 2.99 7.57
C ASP A 95 -10.20 3.06 8.34
N LEU A 96 -9.81 4.25 8.76
CA LEU A 96 -8.48 4.46 9.35
C LEU A 96 -8.28 3.69 10.66
N ASP A 97 -9.32 3.58 11.49
CA ASP A 97 -9.22 2.85 12.76
C ASP A 97 -9.11 1.34 12.52
N GLU A 98 -9.94 0.78 11.68
CA GLU A 98 -9.90 -0.65 11.33
C GLU A 98 -8.57 -1.01 10.65
N ALA A 99 -8.06 -0.13 9.78
CA ALA A 99 -6.79 -0.35 9.11
C ALA A 99 -5.64 -0.43 10.12
N GLY A 100 -5.62 0.46 11.12
CA GLY A 100 -4.61 0.42 12.18
C GLY A 100 -4.62 -0.87 12.98
N GLU A 101 -5.82 -1.40 13.24
CA GLU A 101 -5.97 -2.68 13.93
C GLU A 101 -5.55 -3.87 13.07
N ARG A 102 -5.82 -3.81 11.76
CA ARG A 102 -5.58 -4.91 10.83
C ARG A 102 -4.12 -5.01 10.39
N LEU A 103 -3.43 -3.90 10.21
CA LEU A 103 -2.04 -3.88 9.74
C LEU A 103 -1.14 -4.74 10.62
N SER A 104 -0.29 -5.54 10.00
CA SER A 104 0.59 -6.48 10.70
C SER A 104 1.87 -5.84 11.23
N TYR A 105 2.28 -4.68 10.70
CA TYR A 105 3.57 -4.08 10.99
C TYR A 105 3.47 -2.65 11.52
N ASP A 106 4.30 -2.33 12.50
CA ASP A 106 4.34 -1.00 13.10
C ASP A 106 4.77 0.08 12.09
N HIS A 107 5.70 -0.25 11.18
CA HIS A 107 6.11 0.73 10.16
C HIS A 107 4.96 1.10 9.21
N ASP A 108 4.02 0.19 8.98
CA ASP A 108 2.82 0.50 8.20
C ASP A 108 1.83 1.36 9.01
N ARG A 109 1.75 1.13 10.32
CA ARG A 109 0.94 1.99 11.21
C ARG A 109 1.49 3.40 11.27
N ASP A 110 2.80 3.56 11.26
CA ASP A 110 3.44 4.88 11.19
C ASP A 110 3.09 5.59 9.88
N LEU A 111 3.09 4.86 8.78
CA LEU A 111 2.65 5.38 7.48
C LEU A 111 1.18 5.79 7.53
N LEU A 112 0.32 4.98 8.13
CA LEU A 112 -1.09 5.29 8.29
C LEU A 112 -1.30 6.59 9.09
N ALA A 113 -0.50 6.82 10.13
CA ALA A 113 -0.55 8.05 10.90
C ALA A 113 -0.23 9.27 10.02
N ALA A 114 0.79 9.16 9.15
CA ALA A 114 1.13 10.21 8.20
C ALA A 114 -0.01 10.47 7.20
N VAL A 115 -0.67 9.43 6.72
CA VAL A 115 -1.83 9.55 5.84
C VAL A 115 -2.97 10.28 6.56
N THR A 116 -3.23 9.91 7.80
CA THR A 116 -4.32 10.49 8.61
C THR A 116 -4.12 12.01 8.77
N GLU A 117 -2.89 12.46 8.95
CA GLU A 117 -2.59 13.90 9.08
C GLU A 117 -2.89 14.68 7.80
N LEU A 118 -2.85 14.02 6.63
CA LEU A 118 -3.11 14.65 5.34
C LEU A 118 -4.59 14.64 4.95
N LEU A 119 -5.41 13.92 5.66
CA LEU A 119 -6.85 13.80 5.41
C LEU A 119 -7.68 14.64 6.44
#